data_50f84bb63fa8f027b27e7f9960180e92
#
_entry.id   50f84bb63fa8f027b27e7f9960180e92
#
_cell.length_a   1.000
_cell.length_b   1.000
_cell.length_c   1.000
_cell.angle_alpha   90.00
_cell.angle_beta   90.00
_cell.angle_gamma   90.00
#
_symmetry.space_group_name_H-M   'P 1'
#
loop_
_entity.id
_entity.type
_entity.pdbx_description
1 polymer ?
#
loop_
_entity_poly.entity_id
_entity_poly.type
_entity_poly.pdbx_seq_one_letter_code
_entity_poly.pdbx_strand_id
1 'polypeptide(L)'
;MSSTIKGFFNASISGITFGLIPLFAVPVLATGMHSTSVLIYRYAFGCLAMLGMLMFHRTRMWLAFGDFLRILFLSSVYAASSITLIEGYNYMASGIATTLLFSYPVWTCLLSVVFLHERLSATTAISIAIAVAGVFFLSGILDGGGGMEGFTGLFLLLASGFLYAVYMVAFPRMRIRKMPSLKLTFYIFFFAMLILALYGTFTRGRIDPIDTHSQLINLFLLGLVPTAISNVTLIISLKQISSTMAAVL
;
A
#
# COMPACT_ATOMS: atom_id res chain seq x y z
N MET A 1 -14.05 -23.63 -8.13
CA MET A 1 -12.68 -23.11 -7.99
C MET A 1 -12.22 -23.33 -6.56
N SER A 2 -11.05 -23.94 -6.34
CA SER A 2 -10.50 -24.11 -5.00
C SER A 2 -10.24 -22.75 -4.34
N SER A 3 -10.25 -22.70 -3.00
CA SER A 3 -9.95 -21.45 -2.24
C SER A 3 -8.59 -20.87 -2.63
N THR A 4 -7.61 -21.73 -2.84
CA THR A 4 -6.25 -21.33 -3.25
C THR A 4 -6.24 -20.63 -4.61
N ILE A 5 -6.93 -21.17 -5.62
CA ILE A 5 -7.01 -20.57 -6.95
C ILE A 5 -7.67 -19.18 -6.89
N LYS A 6 -8.72 -19.03 -6.08
CA LYS A 6 -9.33 -17.70 -5.83
C LYS A 6 -8.34 -16.73 -5.18
N GLY A 7 -7.51 -17.23 -4.24
CA GLY A 7 -6.47 -16.46 -3.58
C GLY A 7 -5.43 -15.93 -4.57
N PHE A 8 -4.93 -16.77 -5.45
CA PHE A 8 -3.99 -16.38 -6.51
C PHE A 8 -4.60 -15.33 -7.47
N PHE A 9 -5.82 -15.57 -7.95
CA PHE A 9 -6.50 -14.63 -8.85
C PHE A 9 -6.68 -13.24 -8.21
N ASN A 10 -7.11 -13.21 -6.94
CA ASN A 10 -7.25 -11.95 -6.22
C ASN A 10 -5.90 -11.27 -5.95
N ALA A 11 -4.82 -12.01 -5.67
CA ALA A 11 -3.48 -11.44 -5.52
C ALA A 11 -3.00 -10.81 -6.82
N SER A 12 -3.18 -11.49 -7.97
CA SER A 12 -2.80 -10.96 -9.27
C SER A 12 -3.57 -9.68 -9.62
N ILE A 13 -4.89 -9.63 -9.38
CA ILE A 13 -5.68 -8.40 -9.56
C ILE A 13 -5.15 -7.29 -8.66
N SER A 14 -4.85 -7.61 -7.41
CA SER A 14 -4.30 -6.65 -6.45
C SER A 14 -2.97 -6.08 -6.95
N GLY A 15 -2.03 -6.92 -7.35
CA GLY A 15 -0.72 -6.50 -7.84
C GLY A 15 -0.81 -5.63 -9.08
N ILE A 16 -1.59 -6.05 -10.09
CA ILE A 16 -1.81 -5.28 -11.33
C ILE A 16 -2.40 -3.91 -11.01
N THR A 17 -3.47 -3.85 -10.21
CA THR A 17 -4.14 -2.59 -9.88
C THR A 17 -3.29 -1.70 -8.98
N PHE A 18 -2.50 -2.27 -8.07
CA PHE A 18 -1.57 -1.54 -7.22
C PHE A 18 -0.45 -0.88 -8.02
N GLY A 19 0.08 -1.57 -9.04
CA GLY A 19 1.10 -1.05 -9.95
C GLY A 19 0.68 0.19 -10.74
N LEU A 20 -0.62 0.50 -10.81
CA LEU A 20 -1.15 1.71 -11.46
C LEU A 20 -1.08 2.97 -10.59
N ILE A 21 -0.56 2.90 -9.35
CA ILE A 21 -0.41 4.07 -8.47
C ILE A 21 0.31 5.22 -9.18
N PRO A 22 1.51 5.05 -9.77
CA PRO A 22 2.23 6.16 -10.38
C PRO A 22 1.49 6.76 -11.57
N LEU A 23 0.74 5.96 -12.32
CA LEU A 23 -0.04 6.44 -13.48
C LEU A 23 -1.02 7.56 -13.10
N PHE A 24 -1.63 7.47 -11.92
CA PHE A 24 -2.61 8.45 -11.45
C PHE A 24 -2.02 9.44 -10.44
N ALA A 25 -1.01 9.07 -9.65
CA ALA A 25 -0.43 9.94 -8.63
C ALA A 25 0.54 10.95 -9.22
N VAL A 26 1.43 10.54 -10.14
CA VAL A 26 2.49 11.40 -10.68
C VAL A 26 1.95 12.61 -11.43
N PRO A 27 0.92 12.51 -12.31
CA PRO A 27 0.34 13.68 -12.95
C PRO A 27 -0.21 14.71 -11.96
N VAL A 28 -0.75 14.26 -10.82
CA VAL A 28 -1.27 15.16 -9.79
C VAL A 28 -0.13 15.82 -9.00
N LEU A 29 0.92 15.07 -8.64
CA LEU A 29 2.11 15.62 -8.00
C LEU A 29 2.81 16.64 -8.89
N ALA A 30 2.86 16.43 -10.20
CA ALA A 30 3.45 17.34 -11.18
C ALA A 30 2.73 18.70 -11.24
N THR A 31 1.48 18.80 -10.79
CA THR A 31 0.77 20.10 -10.65
C THR A 31 1.19 20.89 -9.41
N GLY A 32 2.07 20.36 -8.56
CA GLY A 32 2.49 20.97 -7.31
C GLY A 32 1.60 20.63 -6.10
N MET A 33 0.57 19.76 -6.27
CA MET A 33 -0.21 19.26 -5.13
C MET A 33 0.67 18.43 -4.21
N HIS A 34 0.61 18.70 -2.92
CA HIS A 34 1.46 18.03 -1.94
C HIS A 34 1.06 16.56 -1.73
N SER A 35 2.05 15.71 -1.49
CA SER A 35 1.89 14.26 -1.29
C SER A 35 0.81 13.90 -0.27
N THR A 36 0.75 14.64 0.84
CA THR A 36 -0.27 14.43 1.89
C THR A 36 -1.68 14.70 1.39
N SER A 37 -1.88 15.78 0.61
CA SER A 37 -3.18 16.10 0.01
C SER A 37 -3.62 15.04 -0.99
N VAL A 38 -2.70 14.58 -1.84
CA VAL A 38 -2.95 13.46 -2.78
C VAL A 38 -3.43 12.22 -2.04
N LEU A 39 -2.78 11.86 -0.93
CA LEU A 39 -3.15 10.68 -0.14
C LEU A 39 -4.49 10.83 0.57
N ILE A 40 -4.79 12.01 1.12
CA ILE A 40 -6.09 12.28 1.75
C ILE A 40 -7.22 12.09 0.73
N TYR A 41 -7.11 12.69 -0.46
CA TYR A 41 -8.11 12.51 -1.52
C TYR A 41 -8.18 11.08 -2.03
N ARG A 42 -7.04 10.42 -2.21
CA ARG A 42 -6.97 9.00 -2.56
C ARG A 42 -7.82 8.15 -1.62
N TYR A 43 -7.63 8.34 -0.31
CA TYR A 43 -8.37 7.56 0.69
C TYR A 43 -9.82 8.00 0.81
N ALA A 44 -10.11 9.29 0.67
CA ALA A 44 -11.48 9.79 0.66
C ALA A 44 -12.31 9.15 -0.47
N PHE A 45 -11.82 9.19 -1.71
CA PHE A 45 -12.50 8.57 -2.85
C PHE A 45 -12.60 7.05 -2.72
N GLY A 46 -11.54 6.39 -2.23
CA GLY A 46 -11.58 4.95 -1.94
C GLY A 46 -12.62 4.60 -0.88
N CYS A 47 -12.68 5.36 0.21
CA CYS A 47 -13.68 5.19 1.26
C CYS A 47 -15.10 5.44 0.76
N LEU A 48 -15.33 6.48 -0.04
CA LEU A 48 -16.65 6.77 -0.62
C LEU A 48 -17.14 5.61 -1.50
N ALA A 49 -16.29 5.08 -2.37
CA ALA A 49 -16.63 3.93 -3.20
C ALA A 49 -16.98 2.69 -2.36
N MET A 50 -16.15 2.38 -1.35
CA MET A 50 -16.39 1.24 -0.46
C MET A 50 -17.62 1.44 0.44
N LEU A 51 -17.88 2.66 0.90
CA LEU A 51 -19.05 2.99 1.70
C LEU A 51 -20.34 2.78 0.89
N GLY A 52 -20.37 3.23 -0.36
CA GLY A 52 -21.50 2.97 -1.27
C GLY A 52 -21.80 1.47 -1.40
N MET A 53 -20.75 0.65 -1.60
CA MET A 53 -20.91 -0.82 -1.65
C MET A 53 -21.38 -1.42 -0.31
N LEU A 54 -20.86 -0.94 0.82
CA LEU A 54 -21.26 -1.41 2.15
C LEU A 54 -22.72 -1.07 2.49
N MET A 55 -23.17 0.11 2.08
CA MET A 55 -24.56 0.52 2.23
C MET A 55 -25.50 -0.33 1.37
N PHE A 56 -25.11 -0.58 0.11
CA PHE A 56 -25.87 -1.46 -0.79
C PHE A 56 -26.02 -2.87 -0.22
N HIS A 57 -24.95 -3.43 0.37
CA HIS A 57 -24.97 -4.75 1.01
C HIS A 57 -25.52 -4.74 2.45
N ARG A 58 -26.01 -3.61 2.96
CA ARG A 58 -26.55 -3.45 4.31
C ARG A 58 -25.64 -4.04 5.40
N THR A 59 -24.33 -3.86 5.27
CA THR A 59 -23.35 -4.41 6.19
C THR A 59 -23.36 -3.67 7.52
N ARG A 60 -23.45 -4.38 8.64
CA ARG A 60 -23.36 -3.78 9.98
C ARG A 60 -22.00 -3.14 10.21
N MET A 61 -21.98 -1.83 10.49
CA MET A 61 -20.77 -1.03 10.65
C MET A 61 -20.24 -1.00 12.11
N TRP A 62 -20.85 -1.77 13.01
CA TRP A 62 -20.40 -1.80 14.40
C TRP A 62 -18.98 -2.40 14.53
N LEU A 63 -18.13 -1.77 15.39
CA LEU A 63 -16.73 -2.16 15.60
C LEU A 63 -16.48 -2.33 17.11
N ALA A 64 -15.97 -3.50 17.51
CA ALA A 64 -15.57 -3.72 18.89
C ALA A 64 -14.27 -2.95 19.20
N PHE A 65 -14.11 -2.46 20.45
CA PHE A 65 -12.94 -1.66 20.83
C PHE A 65 -11.59 -2.37 20.58
N GLY A 66 -11.51 -3.67 20.86
CA GLY A 66 -10.30 -4.43 20.58
C GLY A 66 -9.97 -4.57 19.08
N ASP A 67 -11.00 -4.59 18.21
CA ASP A 67 -10.82 -4.60 16.76
C ASP A 67 -10.46 -3.22 16.23
N PHE A 68 -10.99 -2.15 16.84
CA PHE A 68 -10.61 -0.77 16.57
C PHE A 68 -9.10 -0.55 16.74
N LEU A 69 -8.51 -0.97 17.88
CA LEU A 69 -7.07 -0.81 18.12
C LEU A 69 -6.22 -1.57 17.09
N ARG A 70 -6.64 -2.79 16.70
CA ARG A 70 -5.92 -3.57 15.68
C ARG A 70 -5.99 -2.91 14.30
N ILE A 71 -7.16 -2.40 13.94
CA ILE A 71 -7.34 -1.67 12.68
C ILE A 71 -6.55 -0.37 12.70
N LEU A 72 -6.56 0.37 13.81
CA LEU A 72 -5.80 1.60 13.97
C LEU A 72 -4.29 1.34 13.77
N PHE A 73 -3.75 0.27 14.35
CA PHE A 73 -2.36 -0.15 14.12
C PHE A 73 -2.09 -0.42 12.64
N LEU A 74 -2.92 -1.22 11.96
CA LEU A 74 -2.75 -1.50 10.54
C LEU A 74 -2.88 -0.24 9.69
N SER A 75 -3.80 0.65 10.04
CA SER A 75 -4.01 1.94 9.37
C SER A 75 -2.79 2.85 9.50
N SER A 76 -2.17 2.88 10.69
CA SER A 76 -0.95 3.68 10.95
C SER A 76 0.23 3.16 10.12
N VAL A 77 0.43 1.85 10.09
CA VAL A 77 1.49 1.21 9.30
C VAL A 77 1.26 1.44 7.80
N TYR A 78 0.02 1.30 7.33
CA TYR A 78 -0.34 1.53 5.94
C TYR A 78 -0.21 3.01 5.53
N ALA A 79 -0.64 3.94 6.40
CA ALA A 79 -0.49 5.38 6.18
C ALA A 79 0.99 5.78 6.10
N ALA A 80 1.83 5.27 7.01
CA ALA A 80 3.27 5.50 6.99
C ALA A 80 3.92 4.94 5.73
N SER A 81 3.55 3.73 5.30
CA SER A 81 4.00 3.17 4.01
C SER A 81 3.61 4.05 2.83
N SER A 82 2.37 4.54 2.82
CA SER A 82 1.88 5.33 1.69
C SER A 82 2.51 6.72 1.61
N ILE A 83 2.74 7.40 2.74
CA ILE A 83 3.39 8.71 2.73
C ILE A 83 4.85 8.59 2.27
N THR A 84 5.57 7.59 2.77
CA THR A 84 6.96 7.34 2.36
C THR A 84 7.08 6.96 0.89
N LEU A 85 6.08 6.24 0.33
CA LEU A 85 6.04 5.94 -1.10
C LEU A 85 5.84 7.21 -1.94
N ILE A 86 4.80 7.98 -1.65
CA ILE A 86 4.46 9.16 -2.45
C ILE A 86 5.55 10.25 -2.30
N GLU A 87 6.12 10.41 -1.11
CA GLU A 87 7.28 11.28 -0.93
C GLU A 87 8.50 10.78 -1.74
N GLY A 88 8.71 9.47 -1.80
CA GLY A 88 9.77 8.88 -2.61
C GLY A 88 9.71 9.24 -4.10
N TYR A 89 8.51 9.46 -4.65
CA TYR A 89 8.34 9.91 -6.04
C TYR A 89 8.87 11.33 -6.30
N ASN A 90 9.05 12.14 -5.26
CA ASN A 90 9.65 13.48 -5.39
C ASN A 90 11.18 13.43 -5.55
N TYR A 91 11.80 12.32 -5.16
CA TYR A 91 13.26 12.14 -5.19
C TYR A 91 13.76 11.25 -6.32
N MET A 92 12.90 10.43 -6.90
CA MET A 92 13.28 9.46 -7.94
C MET A 92 12.23 9.39 -9.04
N ALA A 93 12.68 9.06 -10.26
CA ALA A 93 11.75 8.77 -11.36
C ALA A 93 10.76 7.67 -10.94
N SER A 94 9.48 7.87 -11.24
CA SER A 94 8.37 7.01 -10.78
C SER A 94 8.53 5.52 -11.11
N GLY A 95 9.17 5.20 -12.25
CA GLY A 95 9.49 3.82 -12.62
C GLY A 95 10.49 3.16 -11.67
N ILE A 96 11.58 3.87 -11.32
CA ILE A 96 12.58 3.40 -10.35
C ILE A 96 11.94 3.28 -8.96
N ALA A 97 11.21 4.31 -8.54
CA ALA A 97 10.54 4.34 -7.25
C ALA A 97 9.56 3.17 -7.08
N THR A 98 8.76 2.87 -8.11
CA THR A 98 7.83 1.74 -8.10
C THR A 98 8.57 0.40 -8.04
N THR A 99 9.68 0.27 -8.76
CA THR A 99 10.49 -0.95 -8.72
C THR A 99 11.11 -1.15 -7.32
N LEU A 100 11.59 -0.08 -6.68
CA LEU A 100 12.10 -0.14 -5.30
C LEU A 100 11.00 -0.50 -4.28
N LEU A 101 9.77 -0.01 -4.49
CA LEU A 101 8.62 -0.41 -3.68
C LEU A 101 8.39 -1.93 -3.77
N PHE A 102 8.54 -2.53 -4.97
CA PHE A 102 8.44 -3.98 -5.16
C PHE A 102 9.54 -4.79 -4.45
N SER A 103 10.37 -4.15 -3.60
CA SER A 103 11.16 -4.87 -2.58
C SER A 103 10.30 -5.47 -1.45
N TYR A 104 9.02 -5.08 -1.32
CA TYR A 104 8.14 -5.59 -0.26
C TYR A 104 8.00 -7.13 -0.20
N PRO A 105 8.07 -7.92 -1.29
CA PRO A 105 8.07 -9.37 -1.20
C PRO A 105 9.28 -9.91 -0.44
N VAL A 106 10.45 -9.28 -0.60
CA VAL A 106 11.67 -9.61 0.13
C VAL A 106 11.45 -9.41 1.63
N TRP A 107 10.95 -8.24 2.02
CA TRP A 107 10.63 -7.91 3.40
C TRP A 107 9.54 -8.83 3.97
N THR A 108 8.49 -9.13 3.19
CA THR A 108 7.42 -10.06 3.60
C THR A 108 7.97 -11.44 3.89
N CYS A 109 8.86 -11.93 3.04
CA CYS A 109 9.50 -13.23 3.24
C CYS A 109 10.40 -13.22 4.49
N LEU A 110 11.25 -12.22 4.66
CA LEU A 110 12.12 -12.08 5.83
C LEU A 110 11.31 -12.02 7.12
N LEU A 111 10.26 -11.20 7.17
CA LEU A 111 9.36 -11.10 8.32
C LEU A 111 8.62 -12.41 8.58
N SER A 112 8.19 -13.12 7.52
CA SER A 112 7.55 -14.43 7.66
C SER A 112 8.51 -15.48 8.25
N VAL A 113 9.76 -15.48 7.86
CA VAL A 113 10.77 -16.39 8.45
C VAL A 113 11.02 -16.05 9.91
N VAL A 114 11.27 -14.76 10.21
CA VAL A 114 11.66 -14.33 11.57
C VAL A 114 10.49 -14.45 12.56
N PHE A 115 9.30 -14.00 12.18
CA PHE A 115 8.15 -13.94 13.10
C PHE A 115 7.20 -15.13 12.97
N LEU A 116 7.16 -15.79 11.81
CA LEU A 116 6.25 -16.91 11.56
C LEU A 116 6.95 -18.24 11.53
N HIS A 117 8.28 -18.25 11.62
CA HIS A 117 9.13 -19.45 11.53
C HIS A 117 8.83 -20.26 10.25
N GLU A 118 8.43 -19.58 9.16
CA GLU A 118 8.23 -20.22 7.86
C GLU A 118 9.58 -20.68 7.30
N ARG A 119 9.63 -21.89 6.77
CA ARG A 119 10.85 -22.40 6.14
C ARG A 119 11.05 -21.75 4.78
N LEU A 120 12.21 -21.15 4.57
CA LEU A 120 12.60 -20.65 3.25
C LEU A 120 12.83 -21.85 2.31
N SER A 121 12.13 -21.85 1.18
CA SER A 121 12.52 -22.75 0.08
C SER A 121 13.75 -22.18 -0.64
N ALA A 122 14.58 -23.06 -1.22
CA ALA A 122 15.73 -22.62 -2.02
C ALA A 122 15.29 -21.68 -3.18
N THR A 123 14.14 -21.99 -3.81
CA THR A 123 13.56 -21.15 -4.87
C THR A 123 13.24 -19.75 -4.35
N THR A 124 12.62 -19.64 -3.18
CA THR A 124 12.30 -18.34 -2.57
C THR A 124 13.58 -17.55 -2.24
N ALA A 125 14.60 -18.23 -1.69
CA ALA A 125 15.89 -17.59 -1.39
C ALA A 125 16.58 -17.04 -2.66
N ILE A 126 16.58 -17.79 -3.75
CA ILE A 126 17.12 -17.35 -5.05
C ILE A 126 16.31 -16.16 -5.59
N SER A 127 14.98 -16.20 -5.53
CA SER A 127 14.12 -15.10 -5.98
C SER A 127 14.38 -13.82 -5.18
N ILE A 128 14.59 -13.93 -3.88
CA ILE A 128 14.96 -12.79 -3.02
C ILE A 128 16.33 -12.23 -3.45
N ALA A 129 17.33 -13.09 -3.66
CA ALA A 129 18.65 -12.65 -4.07
C ALA A 129 18.61 -11.89 -5.41
N ILE A 130 17.84 -12.39 -6.38
CA ILE A 130 17.64 -11.73 -7.69
C ILE A 130 16.91 -10.39 -7.50
N ALA A 131 15.88 -10.33 -6.67
CA ALA A 131 15.14 -9.09 -6.40
C ALA A 131 16.04 -8.04 -5.72
N VAL A 132 16.85 -8.43 -4.73
CA VAL A 132 17.81 -7.53 -4.07
C VAL A 132 18.84 -7.01 -5.06
N ALA A 133 19.40 -7.89 -5.91
CA ALA A 133 20.33 -7.48 -6.96
C ALA A 133 19.67 -6.49 -7.94
N GLY A 134 18.43 -6.76 -8.37
CA GLY A 134 17.66 -5.85 -9.23
C GLY A 134 17.46 -4.48 -8.61
N VAL A 135 17.05 -4.43 -7.33
CA VAL A 135 16.90 -3.18 -6.56
C VAL A 135 18.24 -2.43 -6.50
N PHE A 136 19.34 -3.13 -6.24
CA PHE A 136 20.67 -2.52 -6.18
C PHE A 136 21.10 -1.91 -7.52
N PHE A 137 20.93 -2.62 -8.64
CA PHE A 137 21.25 -2.10 -9.97
C PHE A 137 20.35 -0.91 -10.36
N LEU A 138 19.06 -0.93 -9.98
CA LEU A 138 18.12 0.13 -10.32
C LEU A 138 18.25 1.36 -9.41
N SER A 139 18.90 1.24 -8.25
CA SER A 139 19.06 2.36 -7.31
C SER A 139 19.93 3.50 -7.84
N GLY A 140 20.68 3.28 -8.95
CA GLY A 140 21.59 4.27 -9.53
C GLY A 140 22.84 4.54 -8.68
N ILE A 141 23.04 3.80 -7.58
CA ILE A 141 24.21 3.98 -6.71
C ILE A 141 25.51 3.72 -7.47
N LEU A 142 25.50 2.79 -8.44
CA LEU A 142 26.68 2.44 -9.24
C LEU A 142 27.06 3.52 -10.25
N ASP A 143 26.11 4.33 -10.70
CA ASP A 143 26.33 5.36 -11.72
C ASP A 143 26.80 6.70 -11.13
N GLY A 144 27.13 6.72 -9.82
CA GLY A 144 27.58 7.93 -9.13
C GLY A 144 26.52 9.03 -8.98
N GLY A 145 25.29 8.75 -9.41
CA GLY A 145 24.14 9.67 -9.31
C GLY A 145 23.50 9.75 -7.93
N GLY A 146 24.10 9.09 -6.93
CA GLY A 146 23.59 9.01 -5.57
C GLY A 146 24.00 10.19 -4.69
N GLY A 147 23.65 11.41 -5.07
CA GLY A 147 23.69 12.54 -4.13
C GLY A 147 22.78 12.25 -2.92
N MET A 148 22.82 13.13 -1.91
CA MET A 148 22.03 12.98 -0.66
C MET A 148 20.52 12.80 -0.95
N GLU A 149 20.00 13.39 -2.02
CA GLU A 149 18.62 13.24 -2.50
C GLU A 149 18.31 11.80 -2.95
N GLY A 150 19.23 11.15 -3.68
CA GLY A 150 19.08 9.77 -4.11
C GLY A 150 19.04 8.79 -2.93
N PHE A 151 19.86 9.00 -1.89
CA PHE A 151 19.81 8.21 -0.67
C PHE A 151 18.50 8.41 0.11
N THR A 152 17.98 9.64 0.17
CA THR A 152 16.70 9.94 0.82
C THR A 152 15.56 9.21 0.11
N GLY A 153 15.50 9.28 -1.22
CA GLY A 153 14.51 8.56 -2.02
C GLY A 153 14.59 7.06 -1.81
N LEU A 154 15.80 6.49 -1.89
CA LEU A 154 16.03 5.06 -1.66
C LEU A 154 15.55 4.62 -0.27
N PHE A 155 15.93 5.37 0.78
CA PHE A 155 15.50 5.06 2.15
C PHE A 155 13.98 5.11 2.29
N LEU A 156 13.31 6.14 1.76
CA LEU A 156 11.86 6.29 1.83
C LEU A 156 11.14 5.13 1.13
N LEU A 157 11.62 4.70 -0.03
CA LEU A 157 10.99 3.65 -0.81
C LEU A 157 11.21 2.26 -0.20
N LEU A 158 12.40 1.98 0.32
CA LEU A 158 12.66 0.74 1.06
C LEU A 158 11.87 0.69 2.37
N ALA A 159 11.77 1.80 3.10
CA ALA A 159 10.94 1.92 4.30
C ALA A 159 9.46 1.71 3.97
N SER A 160 8.98 2.25 2.85
CA SER A 160 7.62 2.00 2.36
C SER A 160 7.37 0.51 2.12
N GLY A 161 8.26 -0.17 1.40
CA GLY A 161 8.18 -1.61 1.15
C GLY A 161 8.20 -2.44 2.44
N PHE A 162 9.06 -2.08 3.40
CA PHE A 162 9.12 -2.72 4.71
C PHE A 162 7.81 -2.56 5.51
N LEU A 163 7.28 -1.34 5.60
CA LEU A 163 6.03 -1.06 6.31
C LEU A 163 4.86 -1.79 5.66
N TYR A 164 4.81 -1.84 4.32
CA TYR A 164 3.80 -2.60 3.60
C TYR A 164 3.90 -4.11 3.89
N ALA A 165 5.11 -4.66 3.96
CA ALA A 165 5.34 -6.04 4.35
C ALA A 165 4.88 -6.32 5.80
N VAL A 166 5.13 -5.40 6.74
CA VAL A 166 4.60 -5.48 8.11
C VAL A 166 3.08 -5.58 8.09
N TYR A 167 2.41 -4.73 7.30
CA TYR A 167 0.96 -4.78 7.12
C TYR A 167 0.50 -6.15 6.61
N MET A 168 1.15 -6.69 5.56
CA MET A 168 0.80 -7.97 4.94
C MET A 168 1.01 -9.16 5.88
N VAL A 169 2.04 -9.14 6.71
CA VAL A 169 2.37 -10.24 7.64
C VAL A 169 1.55 -10.15 8.92
N ALA A 170 1.29 -8.95 9.43
CA ALA A 170 0.53 -8.75 10.66
C ALA A 170 -0.97 -9.05 10.49
N PHE A 171 -1.59 -8.62 9.37
CA PHE A 171 -3.03 -8.76 9.14
C PHE A 171 -3.55 -10.20 9.32
N PRO A 172 -2.98 -11.24 8.67
CA PRO A 172 -3.53 -12.60 8.76
C PRO A 172 -3.49 -13.20 10.17
N ARG A 173 -2.66 -12.66 11.05
CA ARG A 173 -2.50 -13.08 12.45
C ARG A 173 -3.50 -12.45 13.40
N MET A 174 -4.17 -11.40 12.98
CA MET A 174 -5.11 -10.67 13.81
C MET A 174 -6.52 -11.27 13.73
N ARG A 175 -7.26 -11.17 14.85
CA ARG A 175 -8.68 -11.60 14.94
C ARG A 175 -9.56 -10.96 13.86
N ILE A 176 -9.25 -9.72 13.46
CA ILE A 176 -9.96 -8.96 12.43
C ILE A 176 -9.95 -9.63 11.04
N ARG A 177 -9.09 -10.64 10.81
CA ARG A 177 -9.12 -11.48 9.59
C ARG A 177 -10.51 -12.07 9.32
N LYS A 178 -11.31 -12.32 10.37
CA LYS A 178 -12.68 -12.85 10.24
C LYS A 178 -13.71 -11.82 9.75
N MET A 179 -13.37 -10.53 9.80
CA MET A 179 -14.26 -9.44 9.35
C MET A 179 -14.44 -9.50 7.81
N PRO A 180 -15.60 -9.09 7.27
CA PRO A 180 -15.79 -8.94 5.82
C PRO A 180 -14.70 -8.05 5.21
N SER A 181 -14.10 -8.48 4.10
CA SER A 181 -12.92 -7.81 3.53
C SER A 181 -13.19 -6.34 3.17
N LEU A 182 -14.33 -6.07 2.54
CA LEU A 182 -14.75 -4.72 2.18
C LEU A 182 -14.88 -3.80 3.40
N LYS A 183 -15.52 -4.27 4.49
CA LYS A 183 -15.66 -3.54 5.75
C LYS A 183 -14.31 -3.25 6.39
N LEU A 184 -13.44 -4.25 6.42
CA LEU A 184 -12.10 -4.11 6.99
C LEU A 184 -11.27 -3.09 6.21
N THR A 185 -11.25 -3.21 4.87
CA THR A 185 -10.53 -2.27 4.00
C THR A 185 -11.05 -0.84 4.17
N PHE A 186 -12.37 -0.67 4.22
CA PHE A 186 -12.99 0.64 4.49
C PHE A 186 -12.44 1.27 5.78
N TYR A 187 -12.43 0.53 6.90
CA TYR A 187 -11.94 1.09 8.16
C TYR A 187 -10.44 1.36 8.14
N ILE A 188 -9.64 0.52 7.51
CA ILE A 188 -8.19 0.76 7.37
C ILE A 188 -7.95 2.09 6.65
N PHE A 189 -8.62 2.34 5.54
CA PHE A 189 -8.44 3.58 4.80
C PHE A 189 -9.09 4.78 5.46
N PHE A 190 -10.21 4.60 6.14
CA PHE A 190 -10.86 5.67 6.88
C PHE A 190 -9.94 6.19 8.00
N PHE A 191 -9.35 5.30 8.81
CA PHE A 191 -8.42 5.73 9.85
C PHE A 191 -7.08 6.19 9.27
N ALA A 192 -6.58 5.60 8.20
CA ALA A 192 -5.40 6.11 7.50
C ALA A 192 -5.61 7.53 6.97
N MET A 193 -6.78 7.82 6.40
CA MET A 193 -7.16 9.17 5.99
C MET A 193 -7.16 10.15 7.16
N LEU A 194 -7.75 9.76 8.30
CA LEU A 194 -7.76 10.62 9.50
C LEU A 194 -6.34 10.88 10.03
N ILE A 195 -5.50 9.85 10.08
CA ILE A 195 -4.09 9.98 10.49
C ILE A 195 -3.36 10.95 9.58
N LEU A 196 -3.52 10.83 8.27
CA LEU A 196 -2.88 11.73 7.30
C LEU A 196 -3.47 13.15 7.33
N ALA A 197 -4.76 13.29 7.57
CA ALA A 197 -5.40 14.59 7.75
C ALA A 197 -4.83 15.30 9.00
N LEU A 198 -4.71 14.59 10.12
CA LEU A 198 -4.05 15.12 11.33
C LEU A 198 -2.59 15.47 11.04
N TYR A 199 -1.83 14.57 10.43
CA TYR A 199 -0.43 14.84 10.06
C TYR A 199 -0.31 16.07 9.15
N GLY A 200 -1.15 16.19 8.12
CA GLY A 200 -1.14 17.31 7.19
C GLY A 200 -1.50 18.65 7.86
N THR A 201 -2.48 18.65 8.77
CA THR A 201 -2.85 19.86 9.53
C THR A 201 -1.75 20.31 10.48
N PHE A 202 -1.05 19.37 11.14
CA PHE A 202 0.06 19.71 12.04
C PHE A 202 1.31 20.16 11.28
N THR A 203 1.59 19.63 10.10
CA THR A 203 2.82 19.95 9.35
C THR A 203 2.66 21.13 8.42
N ARG A 204 1.49 21.33 7.82
CA ARG A 204 1.25 22.35 6.79
C ARG A 204 0.08 23.28 7.04
N GLY A 205 -0.82 22.96 7.95
CA GLY A 205 -1.99 23.80 8.27
C GLY A 205 -3.10 23.81 7.20
N ARG A 206 -2.91 23.16 6.04
CA ARG A 206 -3.91 23.14 4.95
C ARG A 206 -3.86 21.86 4.13
N ILE A 207 -4.98 21.53 3.49
CA ILE A 207 -5.10 20.54 2.41
C ILE A 207 -5.21 21.35 1.11
N ASP A 208 -4.41 20.98 0.10
CA ASP A 208 -4.44 21.67 -1.19
C ASP A 208 -5.78 21.41 -1.89
N PRO A 209 -6.41 22.41 -2.50
CA PRO A 209 -7.66 22.25 -3.23
C PRO A 209 -7.45 21.46 -4.53
N ILE A 210 -8.55 20.93 -5.08
CA ILE A 210 -8.57 20.34 -6.42
C ILE A 210 -8.94 21.46 -7.41
N ASP A 211 -7.97 21.92 -8.22
CA ASP A 211 -8.13 23.07 -9.09
C ASP A 211 -8.54 22.71 -10.52
N THR A 212 -8.25 21.45 -10.94
CA THR A 212 -8.49 21.03 -12.32
C THR A 212 -9.29 19.73 -12.43
N HIS A 213 -10.04 19.60 -13.52
CA HIS A 213 -10.75 18.34 -13.83
C HIS A 213 -9.79 17.15 -13.96
N SER A 214 -8.58 17.38 -14.47
CA SER A 214 -7.56 16.34 -14.60
C SER A 214 -7.12 15.82 -13.22
N GLN A 215 -6.89 16.71 -12.25
CA GLN A 215 -6.60 16.32 -10.86
C GLN A 215 -7.75 15.50 -10.27
N LEU A 216 -8.99 15.96 -10.43
CA LEU A 216 -10.17 15.26 -9.91
C LEU A 216 -10.28 13.83 -10.47
N ILE A 217 -10.14 13.67 -11.78
CA ILE A 217 -10.22 12.36 -12.44
C ILE A 217 -9.10 11.44 -11.97
N ASN A 218 -7.86 11.93 -11.94
CA ASN A 218 -6.72 11.14 -11.50
C ASN A 218 -6.83 10.74 -10.03
N LEU A 219 -7.25 11.64 -9.14
CA LEU A 219 -7.46 11.34 -7.72
C LEU A 219 -8.61 10.36 -7.49
N PHE A 220 -9.70 10.50 -8.24
CA PHE A 220 -10.83 9.56 -8.19
C PHE A 220 -10.40 8.17 -8.65
N LEU A 221 -9.70 8.05 -9.77
CA LEU A 221 -9.17 6.78 -10.27
C LEU A 221 -8.13 6.18 -9.34
N LEU A 222 -7.26 7.01 -8.74
CA LEU A 222 -6.29 6.61 -7.73
C LEU A 222 -6.97 6.03 -6.48
N GLY A 223 -8.09 6.61 -6.05
CA GLY A 223 -8.89 6.10 -4.95
C GLY A 223 -9.64 4.81 -5.29
N LEU A 224 -10.19 4.70 -6.49
CA LEU A 224 -11.00 3.56 -6.90
C LEU A 224 -10.14 2.35 -7.25
N VAL A 225 -9.19 2.47 -8.19
CA VAL A 225 -8.47 1.34 -8.78
C VAL A 225 -7.35 0.84 -7.86
N PRO A 226 -6.23 1.57 -7.65
CA PRO A 226 -5.14 1.06 -6.83
C PRO A 226 -5.40 1.14 -5.32
N THR A 227 -6.53 1.72 -4.88
CA THR A 227 -6.86 1.76 -3.46
C THR A 227 -8.01 0.82 -3.13
N ALA A 228 -9.23 1.07 -3.59
CA ALA A 228 -10.38 0.25 -3.21
C ALA A 228 -10.28 -1.17 -3.80
N ILE A 229 -10.15 -1.30 -5.12
CA ILE A 229 -10.10 -2.61 -5.78
C ILE A 229 -8.88 -3.41 -5.34
N SER A 230 -7.68 -2.80 -5.43
CA SER A 230 -6.43 -3.48 -5.08
C SER A 230 -6.44 -4.01 -3.65
N ASN A 231 -6.81 -3.19 -2.67
CA ASN A 231 -6.70 -3.63 -1.26
C ASN A 231 -7.85 -4.55 -0.81
N VAL A 232 -9.04 -4.43 -1.38
CA VAL A 232 -10.10 -5.41 -1.14
C VAL A 232 -9.69 -6.79 -1.66
N THR A 233 -9.14 -6.86 -2.87
CA THR A 233 -8.64 -8.12 -3.46
C THR A 233 -7.42 -8.65 -2.71
N LEU A 234 -6.50 -7.79 -2.26
CA LEU A 234 -5.38 -8.19 -1.41
C LEU A 234 -5.87 -8.85 -0.11
N ILE A 235 -6.80 -8.21 0.60
CA ILE A 235 -7.33 -8.78 1.85
C ILE A 235 -8.05 -10.11 1.61
N ILE A 236 -8.78 -10.25 0.50
CA ILE A 236 -9.38 -11.54 0.12
C ILE A 236 -8.30 -12.59 -0.13
N SER A 237 -7.24 -12.23 -0.84
CA SER A 237 -6.10 -13.11 -1.10
C SER A 237 -5.41 -13.55 0.19
N LEU A 238 -5.04 -12.62 1.07
CA LEU A 238 -4.38 -12.89 2.36
C LEU A 238 -5.22 -13.74 3.33
N LYS A 239 -6.51 -13.89 3.08
CA LYS A 239 -7.37 -14.84 3.80
C LYS A 239 -7.27 -16.26 3.25
N GLN A 240 -6.77 -16.45 2.04
CA GLN A 240 -6.84 -17.70 1.28
C GLN A 240 -5.47 -18.32 1.01
N ILE A 241 -4.43 -17.50 0.90
CA ILE A 241 -3.04 -17.92 0.68
C ILE A 241 -2.10 -17.24 1.69
N SER A 242 -0.85 -17.72 1.77
CA SER A 242 0.16 -17.11 2.67
C SER A 242 0.54 -15.70 2.22
N SER A 243 1.03 -14.89 3.19
CA SER A 243 1.51 -13.54 2.90
C SER A 243 2.65 -13.53 1.88
N THR A 244 3.56 -14.49 1.99
CA THR A 244 4.68 -14.65 1.05
C THR A 244 4.19 -14.94 -0.37
N MET A 245 3.21 -15.84 -0.54
CA MET A 245 2.64 -16.14 -1.85
C MET A 245 1.88 -14.93 -2.43
N ALA A 246 1.12 -14.21 -1.59
CA ALA A 246 0.39 -13.03 -2.02
C ALA A 246 1.31 -11.85 -2.39
N ALA A 247 2.51 -11.78 -1.80
CA ALA A 247 3.48 -10.73 -2.07
C ALA A 247 4.26 -10.93 -3.38
N VAL A 248 4.41 -12.18 -3.84
CA VAL A 248 5.16 -12.50 -5.08
C VAL A 248 4.28 -12.36 -6.33
N LEU A 249 2.96 -12.33 -6.18
CA LEU A 249 1.99 -12.21 -7.27
C LEU A 249 1.57 -10.76 -7.51
#